data_0ab293af040fec57ef7c1c5141607be4
#
_entry.id   0ab293af040fec57ef7c1c5141607be4
#
_cell.length_a   1.000
_cell.length_b   1.000
_cell.length_c   1.000
_cell.angle_alpha   90.00
_cell.angle_beta   90.00
_cell.angle_gamma   90.00
#
_symmetry.space_group_name_H-M   'P 1'
#
loop_
_entity.id
_entity.type
_entity.pdbx_description
1 polymer ?
#
loop_
_entity_poly.entity_id
_entity_poly.type
_entity_poly.pdbx_seq_one_letter_code
_entity_poly.pdbx_strand_id
1 'polypeptide(L)'
;MRIGVYQCAAGGRSQEERLTCLAEALGDEGPDIVVCPELFSSGYNIGDDLIRLAEPVEGPFFDEVAKLAGKTGSLIVYGYPEKLDGELYNAAAAVSPEGVLIANHRKQANSPNSFETAYFTTGKRPTAFTYRGVRVALLICYEVEFPETVRAAAEAGAQLVLAPTALVDSWEVVATKMIPTRAFENGIYLAYANHGGTENGFCYYGGSRIVAPDGTEPAVAGSGEELIVAEFDAERVRAAQERLPYLKDVSGLELSASRKHEAANVRKPVF
;
A
#
# COMPACT_ATOMS: atom_id res chain seq x y z
N MET A 1 -8.94 -17.52 0.12
CA MET A 1 -8.83 -16.37 -0.78
C MET A 1 -7.36 -16.21 -1.18
N ARG A 2 -7.07 -16.07 -2.49
CA ARG A 2 -5.68 -15.90 -2.97
C ARG A 2 -5.31 -14.42 -2.99
N ILE A 3 -4.21 -14.05 -2.32
CA ILE A 3 -3.64 -12.71 -2.35
C ILE A 3 -2.48 -12.71 -3.33
N GLY A 4 -2.45 -11.78 -4.27
CA GLY A 4 -1.36 -11.52 -5.17
C GLY A 4 -0.65 -10.20 -4.84
N VAL A 5 0.66 -10.18 -5.02
CA VAL A 5 1.48 -8.97 -5.02
C VAL A 5 2.23 -8.92 -6.33
N TYR A 6 1.98 -7.91 -7.13
CA TYR A 6 2.69 -7.68 -8.37
C TYR A 6 3.84 -6.70 -8.13
N GLN A 7 5.05 -7.19 -8.25
CA GLN A 7 6.26 -6.38 -8.28
C GLN A 7 6.55 -6.00 -9.72
N CYS A 8 6.31 -4.76 -10.11
CA CYS A 8 6.58 -4.33 -11.47
C CYS A 8 8.00 -3.80 -11.63
N ALA A 9 8.56 -3.95 -12.82
CA ALA A 9 9.80 -3.26 -13.18
C ALA A 9 9.53 -1.75 -13.23
N ALA A 10 10.34 -0.97 -12.50
CA ALA A 10 10.29 0.48 -12.53
C ALA A 10 10.89 1.04 -13.83
N GLY A 11 10.54 2.26 -14.15
CA GLY A 11 11.13 3.04 -15.24
C GLY A 11 10.79 2.60 -16.66
N GLY A 12 10.86 3.58 -17.58
CA GLY A 12 10.83 3.36 -19.02
C GLY A 12 9.54 2.82 -19.64
N ARG A 13 8.43 2.68 -18.87
CA ARG A 13 7.17 2.13 -19.35
C ARG A 13 6.05 3.16 -19.36
N SER A 14 5.28 3.16 -20.44
CA SER A 14 3.99 3.85 -20.51
C SER A 14 2.94 3.17 -19.62
N GLN A 15 1.81 3.85 -19.41
CA GLN A 15 0.64 3.30 -18.70
C GLN A 15 0.13 2.01 -19.37
N GLU A 16 0.06 1.99 -20.70
CA GLU A 16 -0.38 0.84 -21.48
C GLU A 16 0.56 -0.36 -21.32
N GLU A 17 1.87 -0.14 -21.39
CA GLU A 17 2.86 -1.20 -21.17
C GLU A 17 2.79 -1.77 -19.75
N ARG A 18 2.58 -0.94 -18.72
CA ARG A 18 2.40 -1.41 -17.33
C ARG A 18 1.18 -2.30 -17.18
N LEU A 19 0.05 -1.92 -17.80
CA LEU A 19 -1.16 -2.74 -17.80
C LEU A 19 -1.00 -4.03 -18.59
N THR A 20 -0.28 -3.99 -19.71
CA THR A 20 0.01 -5.18 -20.51
C THR A 20 0.83 -6.18 -19.70
N CYS A 21 1.90 -5.73 -19.04
CA CYS A 21 2.73 -6.59 -18.19
C CYS A 21 1.93 -7.15 -16.99
N LEU A 22 1.07 -6.33 -16.37
CA LEU A 22 0.19 -6.82 -15.30
C LEU A 22 -0.78 -7.88 -15.83
N ALA A 23 -1.38 -7.65 -17.00
CA ALA A 23 -2.30 -8.60 -17.63
C ALA A 23 -1.62 -9.95 -17.95
N GLU A 24 -0.39 -9.89 -18.47
CA GLU A 24 0.41 -11.09 -18.75
C GLU A 24 0.76 -11.84 -17.45
N ALA A 25 1.11 -11.11 -16.38
CA ALA A 25 1.43 -11.71 -15.09
C ALA A 25 0.20 -12.36 -14.42
N LEU A 26 -0.99 -11.77 -14.58
CA LEU A 26 -2.24 -12.30 -14.02
C LEU A 26 -2.77 -13.50 -14.80
N GLY A 27 -2.55 -13.56 -16.12
CA GLY A 27 -3.11 -14.58 -16.98
C GLY A 27 -4.65 -14.51 -17.06
N ASP A 28 -5.29 -15.65 -17.33
CA ASP A 28 -6.76 -15.73 -17.47
C ASP A 28 -7.47 -15.92 -16.11
N GLU A 29 -6.78 -16.43 -15.10
CA GLU A 29 -7.30 -16.65 -13.74
C GLU A 29 -6.33 -16.06 -12.70
N GLY A 30 -6.45 -14.77 -12.44
CA GLY A 30 -5.65 -14.06 -11.44
C GLY A 30 -5.96 -14.50 -9.99
N PRO A 31 -5.20 -13.99 -9.01
CA PRO A 31 -5.55 -14.14 -7.60
C PRO A 31 -6.86 -13.36 -7.30
N ASP A 32 -7.54 -13.69 -6.20
CA ASP A 32 -8.79 -13.01 -5.82
C ASP A 32 -8.61 -11.50 -5.60
N ILE A 33 -7.46 -11.11 -5.07
CA ILE A 33 -7.05 -9.72 -4.88
C ILE A 33 -5.57 -9.59 -5.25
N VAL A 34 -5.21 -8.53 -5.99
CA VAL A 34 -3.82 -8.21 -6.31
C VAL A 34 -3.52 -6.76 -5.95
N VAL A 35 -2.35 -6.52 -5.38
CA VAL A 35 -1.83 -5.18 -5.10
C VAL A 35 -0.61 -4.90 -5.96
N CYS A 36 -0.62 -3.74 -6.64
CA CYS A 36 0.47 -3.19 -7.43
C CYS A 36 1.22 -2.12 -6.62
N PRO A 37 2.43 -1.72 -7.06
CA PRO A 37 3.24 -0.72 -6.37
C PRO A 37 2.62 0.68 -6.27
N GLU A 38 3.23 1.51 -5.43
CA GLU A 38 2.97 2.94 -5.31
C GLU A 38 3.21 3.66 -6.64
N LEU A 39 2.28 4.55 -7.03
CA LEU A 39 2.33 5.25 -8.33
C LEU A 39 2.55 4.31 -9.53
N PHE A 40 1.97 3.11 -9.45
CA PHE A 40 2.07 2.08 -10.49
C PHE A 40 1.68 2.61 -11.88
N SER A 41 0.62 3.44 -11.96
CA SER A 41 0.11 3.94 -13.24
C SER A 41 1.11 4.83 -13.98
N SER A 42 1.91 5.59 -13.25
CA SER A 42 2.79 6.62 -13.83
C SER A 42 4.28 6.28 -13.79
N GLY A 43 4.72 5.53 -12.78
CA GLY A 43 6.08 5.51 -12.27
C GLY A 43 6.21 6.44 -11.08
N TYR A 44 7.23 6.21 -10.25
CA TYR A 44 7.41 6.93 -9.00
C TYR A 44 8.30 8.18 -9.17
N ASN A 45 9.54 8.00 -9.66
CA ASN A 45 10.53 9.08 -9.78
C ASN A 45 10.57 9.66 -11.20
N ILE A 46 9.49 10.27 -11.65
CA ILE A 46 9.31 10.77 -13.01
C ILE A 46 9.23 12.32 -13.13
N GLY A 47 9.46 13.04 -12.01
CA GLY A 47 9.45 14.52 -12.01
C GLY A 47 8.10 15.10 -12.42
N ASP A 48 8.13 16.17 -13.23
CA ASP A 48 6.91 16.90 -13.65
C ASP A 48 5.93 16.06 -14.49
N ASP A 49 6.33 14.91 -15.00
CA ASP A 49 5.43 13.97 -15.67
C ASP A 49 4.33 13.46 -14.73
N LEU A 50 4.55 13.47 -13.41
CA LEU A 50 3.51 13.20 -12.42
C LEU A 50 2.28 14.10 -12.61
N ILE A 51 2.49 15.40 -12.85
CA ILE A 51 1.41 16.38 -13.06
C ILE A 51 0.63 16.06 -14.34
N ARG A 52 1.36 15.68 -15.40
CA ARG A 52 0.78 15.36 -16.71
C ARG A 52 -0.02 14.06 -16.70
N LEU A 53 0.42 13.05 -15.91
CA LEU A 53 -0.17 11.74 -15.80
C LEU A 53 -1.22 11.64 -14.68
N ALA A 54 -1.38 12.70 -13.88
CA ALA A 54 -2.38 12.72 -12.83
C ALA A 54 -3.80 12.81 -13.39
N GLU A 55 -4.69 11.99 -12.86
CA GLU A 55 -6.06 11.89 -13.31
C GLU A 55 -7.05 11.79 -12.14
N PRO A 56 -8.36 12.04 -12.36
CA PRO A 56 -9.38 11.74 -11.36
C PRO A 56 -9.42 10.24 -11.01
N VAL A 57 -9.98 9.92 -9.87
CA VAL A 57 -10.06 8.52 -9.38
C VAL A 57 -10.73 7.57 -10.37
N GLU A 58 -11.75 8.02 -11.09
CA GLU A 58 -12.42 7.28 -12.18
C GLU A 58 -12.02 7.87 -13.55
N GLY A 59 -10.71 8.02 -13.76
CA GLY A 59 -10.12 8.51 -15.00
C GLY A 59 -9.83 7.39 -16.02
N PRO A 60 -9.18 7.73 -17.15
CA PRO A 60 -8.89 6.77 -18.21
C PRO A 60 -8.11 5.52 -17.77
N PHE A 61 -7.16 5.65 -16.86
CA PHE A 61 -6.42 4.49 -16.36
C PHE A 61 -7.31 3.57 -15.53
N PHE A 62 -8.23 4.15 -14.73
CA PHE A 62 -9.24 3.37 -14.00
C PHE A 62 -10.08 2.52 -14.95
N ASP A 63 -10.55 3.08 -16.07
CA ASP A 63 -11.35 2.36 -17.05
C ASP A 63 -10.61 1.13 -17.61
N GLU A 64 -9.33 1.24 -17.88
CA GLU A 64 -8.52 0.12 -18.36
C GLU A 64 -8.27 -0.92 -17.25
N VAL A 65 -8.02 -0.49 -16.00
CA VAL A 65 -7.92 -1.41 -14.85
C VAL A 65 -9.25 -2.13 -14.62
N ALA A 66 -10.38 -1.45 -14.75
CA ALA A 66 -11.71 -2.06 -14.62
C ALA A 66 -11.95 -3.18 -15.65
N LYS A 67 -11.55 -2.96 -16.92
CA LYS A 67 -11.59 -4.01 -17.96
C LYS A 67 -10.70 -5.20 -17.60
N LEU A 68 -9.47 -4.93 -17.12
CA LEU A 68 -8.55 -5.98 -16.71
C LEU A 68 -9.07 -6.76 -15.51
N ALA A 69 -9.61 -6.08 -14.49
CA ALA A 69 -10.23 -6.71 -13.33
C ALA A 69 -11.37 -7.65 -13.73
N GLY A 70 -12.24 -7.22 -14.66
CA GLY A 70 -13.31 -8.06 -15.21
C GLY A 70 -12.81 -9.27 -15.98
N LYS A 71 -11.73 -9.12 -16.76
CA LYS A 71 -11.13 -10.20 -17.54
C LYS A 71 -10.50 -11.27 -16.64
N THR A 72 -9.78 -10.86 -15.57
CA THR A 72 -9.00 -11.77 -14.69
C THR A 72 -9.78 -12.26 -13.48
N GLY A 73 -10.96 -11.68 -13.19
CA GLY A 73 -11.74 -11.97 -11.98
C GLY A 73 -11.09 -11.49 -10.68
N SER A 74 -10.09 -10.61 -10.76
CA SER A 74 -9.32 -10.10 -9.62
C SER A 74 -9.82 -8.72 -9.17
N LEU A 75 -9.91 -8.50 -7.85
CA LEU A 75 -9.91 -7.13 -7.34
C LEU A 75 -8.48 -6.59 -7.48
N ILE A 76 -8.31 -5.48 -8.21
CA ILE A 76 -7.00 -4.87 -8.48
C ILE A 76 -6.84 -3.61 -7.63
N VAL A 77 -5.76 -3.56 -6.84
CA VAL A 77 -5.33 -2.36 -6.09
C VAL A 77 -4.09 -1.80 -6.76
N TYR A 78 -4.14 -0.54 -7.17
CA TYR A 78 -3.02 0.11 -7.85
C TYR A 78 -2.75 1.53 -7.33
N GLY A 79 -1.46 1.91 -7.30
CA GLY A 79 -1.04 3.28 -6.98
C GLY A 79 -1.11 4.19 -8.20
N TYR A 80 -1.51 5.47 -8.01
CA TYR A 80 -1.57 6.46 -9.07
C TYR A 80 -1.49 7.89 -8.52
N PRO A 81 -1.04 8.88 -9.33
CA PRO A 81 -1.17 10.28 -8.97
C PRO A 81 -2.61 10.74 -9.21
N GLU A 82 -3.33 11.03 -8.13
CA GLU A 82 -4.71 11.52 -8.21
C GLU A 82 -4.75 13.04 -8.33
N LYS A 83 -5.58 13.55 -9.26
CA LYS A 83 -5.90 14.98 -9.36
C LYS A 83 -7.31 15.23 -8.87
N LEU A 84 -7.45 16.08 -7.86
CA LEU A 84 -8.74 16.50 -7.31
C LEU A 84 -8.70 17.97 -6.88
N ASP A 85 -9.66 18.77 -7.35
CA ASP A 85 -9.85 20.19 -6.97
C ASP A 85 -8.58 21.05 -7.11
N GLY A 86 -7.73 20.73 -8.08
CA GLY A 86 -6.47 21.44 -8.34
C GLY A 86 -5.27 20.93 -7.53
N GLU A 87 -5.49 20.05 -6.57
CA GLU A 87 -4.46 19.39 -5.77
C GLU A 87 -4.06 18.04 -6.36
N LEU A 88 -2.82 17.61 -6.06
CA LEU A 88 -2.32 16.27 -6.38
C LEU A 88 -2.19 15.41 -5.12
N TYR A 89 -2.53 14.14 -5.24
CA TYR A 89 -2.41 13.16 -4.17
C TYR A 89 -1.67 11.93 -4.66
N ASN A 90 -0.82 11.38 -3.83
CA ASN A 90 -0.34 10.02 -3.99
C ASN A 90 -1.47 9.10 -3.48
N ALA A 91 -2.08 8.34 -4.36
CA ALA A 91 -3.30 7.59 -4.05
C ALA A 91 -3.21 6.12 -4.48
N ALA A 92 -4.08 5.31 -3.90
CA ALA A 92 -4.31 3.92 -4.28
C ALA A 92 -5.80 3.64 -4.41
N ALA A 93 -6.22 3.14 -5.58
CA ALA A 93 -7.59 2.74 -5.87
C ALA A 93 -7.74 1.22 -5.86
N ALA A 94 -8.87 0.73 -5.36
CA ALA A 94 -9.28 -0.67 -5.38
C ALA A 94 -10.47 -0.83 -6.33
N VAL A 95 -10.30 -1.64 -7.39
CA VAL A 95 -11.29 -1.85 -8.45
C VAL A 95 -11.73 -3.31 -8.46
N SER A 96 -13.03 -3.55 -8.35
CA SER A 96 -13.58 -4.91 -8.33
C SER A 96 -13.66 -5.53 -9.73
N PRO A 97 -13.86 -6.87 -9.84
CA PRO A 97 -14.12 -7.54 -11.11
C PRO A 97 -15.35 -7.02 -11.87
N GLU A 98 -16.31 -6.40 -11.16
CA GLU A 98 -17.48 -5.77 -11.76
C GLU A 98 -17.17 -4.36 -12.33
N GLY A 99 -15.91 -3.93 -12.26
CA GLY A 99 -15.46 -2.60 -12.71
C GLY A 99 -15.86 -1.45 -11.78
N VAL A 100 -16.16 -1.76 -10.51
CA VAL A 100 -16.62 -0.78 -9.52
C VAL A 100 -15.46 -0.32 -8.64
N LEU A 101 -15.37 0.99 -8.40
CA LEU A 101 -14.47 1.55 -7.39
C LEU A 101 -14.93 1.14 -6.00
N ILE A 102 -14.17 0.28 -5.34
CA ILE A 102 -14.47 -0.20 -3.97
C ILE A 102 -13.91 0.75 -2.91
N ALA A 103 -12.72 1.30 -3.15
CA ALA A 103 -12.07 2.21 -2.24
C ALA A 103 -11.03 3.07 -2.98
N ASN A 104 -10.79 4.28 -2.44
CA ASN A 104 -9.69 5.15 -2.84
C ASN A 104 -9.01 5.69 -1.59
N HIS A 105 -7.71 5.45 -1.44
CA HIS A 105 -6.90 5.93 -0.34
C HIS A 105 -5.93 6.98 -0.82
N ARG A 106 -5.85 8.11 -0.15
CA ARG A 106 -4.84 9.16 -0.36
C ARG A 106 -3.82 9.09 0.77
N LYS A 107 -2.55 8.98 0.42
CA LYS A 107 -1.42 8.87 1.35
C LYS A 107 -1.47 10.01 2.37
N GLN A 108 -1.44 9.68 3.67
CA GLN A 108 -1.55 10.64 4.76
C GLN A 108 -0.18 11.16 5.23
N ALA A 109 0.89 10.41 4.94
CA ALA A 109 2.26 10.75 5.31
C ALA A 109 3.18 10.65 4.09
N ASN A 110 3.52 11.79 3.49
CA ASN A 110 4.50 11.85 2.40
C ASN A 110 5.88 11.49 2.93
N SER A 111 6.69 10.80 2.12
CA SER A 111 8.06 10.44 2.49
C SER A 111 8.91 11.70 2.67
N PRO A 112 9.63 11.84 3.81
CA PRO A 112 10.42 13.02 4.08
C PRO A 112 11.64 13.08 3.14
N ASN A 113 12.12 14.30 2.86
CA ASN A 113 13.28 14.54 2.00
C ASN A 113 13.17 13.93 0.59
N SER A 114 11.94 13.72 0.12
CA SER A 114 11.62 13.23 -1.22
C SER A 114 10.83 14.29 -2.00
N PHE A 115 10.66 14.08 -3.31
CA PHE A 115 9.81 14.91 -4.15
C PHE A 115 8.34 14.91 -3.71
N GLU A 116 7.89 13.89 -2.97
CA GLU A 116 6.50 13.78 -2.55
C GLU A 116 6.00 15.02 -1.80
N THR A 117 6.84 15.59 -0.93
CA THR A 117 6.48 16.78 -0.15
C THR A 117 6.32 18.05 -1.01
N ALA A 118 6.90 18.07 -2.21
CA ALA A 118 6.78 19.18 -3.15
C ALA A 118 5.57 19.03 -4.09
N TYR A 119 5.15 17.79 -4.40
CA TYR A 119 4.11 17.53 -5.39
C TYR A 119 2.76 17.18 -4.76
N PHE A 120 2.74 16.44 -3.64
CA PHE A 120 1.51 15.84 -3.14
C PHE A 120 0.98 16.48 -1.86
N THR A 121 -0.30 16.78 -1.89
CA THR A 121 -1.10 17.07 -0.69
C THR A 121 -1.39 15.77 0.05
N THR A 122 -1.37 15.80 1.39
CA THR A 122 -1.62 14.63 2.21
C THR A 122 -3.11 14.32 2.35
N GLY A 123 -3.46 13.05 2.32
CA GLY A 123 -4.78 12.54 2.69
C GLY A 123 -5.11 12.80 4.18
N LYS A 124 -6.38 12.67 4.54
CA LYS A 124 -6.85 13.00 5.91
C LYS A 124 -7.56 11.84 6.60
N ARG A 125 -7.82 10.74 5.90
CA ARG A 125 -8.66 9.65 6.41
C ARG A 125 -8.03 8.30 6.11
N PRO A 126 -8.04 7.38 7.08
CA PRO A 126 -7.70 5.99 6.82
C PRO A 126 -8.77 5.37 5.92
N THR A 127 -8.39 4.40 5.13
CA THR A 127 -9.27 3.71 4.18
C THR A 127 -9.28 2.22 4.45
N ALA A 128 -10.47 1.67 4.63
CA ALA A 128 -10.69 0.23 4.74
C ALA A 128 -12.02 -0.15 4.09
N PHE A 129 -12.06 -1.36 3.51
CA PHE A 129 -13.24 -1.92 2.87
C PHE A 129 -13.38 -3.41 3.21
N THR A 130 -14.49 -4.02 2.82
CA THR A 130 -14.68 -5.46 2.97
C THR A 130 -14.77 -6.10 1.60
N TYR A 131 -13.97 -7.14 1.35
CA TYR A 131 -13.99 -7.92 0.13
C TYR A 131 -14.03 -9.41 0.46
N ARG A 132 -15.01 -10.12 -0.10
CA ARG A 132 -15.25 -11.57 0.17
C ARG A 132 -15.22 -11.93 1.67
N GLY A 133 -15.80 -11.06 2.51
CA GLY A 133 -15.87 -11.26 3.96
C GLY A 133 -14.60 -10.90 4.73
N VAL A 134 -13.52 -10.50 4.06
CA VAL A 134 -12.25 -10.07 4.68
C VAL A 134 -12.24 -8.55 4.80
N ARG A 135 -11.93 -8.02 5.99
CA ARG A 135 -11.72 -6.59 6.20
C ARG A 135 -10.29 -6.24 5.78
N VAL A 136 -10.18 -5.35 4.79
CA VAL A 136 -8.92 -4.92 4.15
C VAL A 136 -8.67 -3.46 4.42
N ALA A 137 -7.45 -3.08 4.78
CA ALA A 137 -7.02 -1.68 4.88
C ALA A 137 -5.96 -1.35 3.82
N LEU A 138 -5.96 -0.11 3.34
CA LEU A 138 -4.95 0.43 2.43
C LEU A 138 -4.01 1.36 3.19
N LEU A 139 -2.71 1.15 3.04
CA LEU A 139 -1.64 2.02 3.52
C LEU A 139 -0.59 2.14 2.41
N ILE A 140 -0.06 3.34 2.16
CA ILE A 140 0.90 3.56 1.07
C ILE A 140 2.30 3.79 1.65
N CYS A 141 3.25 2.88 1.33
CA CYS A 141 4.69 3.04 1.54
C CYS A 141 5.05 3.49 2.96
N TYR A 142 5.53 4.72 3.14
CA TYR A 142 5.97 5.31 4.40
C TYR A 142 4.92 5.20 5.53
N GLU A 143 3.64 5.11 5.21
CA GLU A 143 2.58 4.93 6.23
C GLU A 143 2.73 3.62 7.01
N VAL A 144 3.19 2.53 6.39
CA VAL A 144 3.36 1.23 7.10
C VAL A 144 4.58 1.21 8.03
N GLU A 145 5.46 2.20 7.94
CA GLU A 145 6.60 2.33 8.83
C GLU A 145 6.19 2.79 10.23
N PHE A 146 5.04 3.46 10.36
CA PHE A 146 4.47 3.85 11.64
C PHE A 146 3.71 2.68 12.27
N PRO A 147 4.11 2.19 13.46
CA PRO A 147 3.37 1.11 14.13
C PRO A 147 1.92 1.52 14.42
N GLU A 148 1.66 2.79 14.63
CA GLU A 148 0.34 3.34 14.93
C GLU A 148 -0.65 3.16 13.80
N THR A 149 -0.23 3.29 12.53
CA THR A 149 -1.14 3.18 11.38
C THR A 149 -1.62 1.76 11.17
N VAL A 150 -0.71 0.78 11.23
CA VAL A 150 -1.05 -0.64 11.09
C VAL A 150 -1.82 -1.10 12.33
N ARG A 151 -1.46 -0.64 13.53
CA ARG A 151 -2.19 -0.89 14.77
C ARG A 151 -3.62 -0.39 14.68
N ALA A 152 -3.83 0.86 14.27
CA ALA A 152 -5.17 1.44 14.11
C ALA A 152 -6.00 0.69 13.07
N ALA A 153 -5.40 0.23 11.96
CA ALA A 153 -6.09 -0.60 10.98
C ALA A 153 -6.56 -1.94 11.58
N ALA A 154 -5.69 -2.62 12.34
CA ALA A 154 -6.01 -3.87 13.01
C ALA A 154 -7.08 -3.70 14.10
N GLU A 155 -7.01 -2.64 14.91
CA GLU A 155 -8.03 -2.27 15.91
C GLU A 155 -9.39 -1.95 15.26
N ALA A 156 -9.39 -1.42 14.03
CA ALA A 156 -10.60 -1.22 13.21
C ALA A 156 -11.09 -2.51 12.53
N GLY A 157 -10.50 -3.67 12.87
CA GLY A 157 -10.89 -4.99 12.41
C GLY A 157 -10.25 -5.44 11.10
N ALA A 158 -9.23 -4.74 10.58
CA ALA A 158 -8.52 -5.20 9.39
C ALA A 158 -7.82 -6.54 9.67
N GLN A 159 -7.99 -7.47 8.74
CA GLN A 159 -7.36 -8.79 8.73
C GLN A 159 -6.23 -8.87 7.69
N LEU A 160 -6.24 -7.92 6.74
CA LEU A 160 -5.27 -7.78 5.67
C LEU A 160 -4.98 -6.28 5.45
N VAL A 161 -3.70 -5.93 5.41
CA VAL A 161 -3.22 -4.64 4.92
C VAL A 161 -2.60 -4.83 3.55
N LEU A 162 -3.00 -4.00 2.58
CA LEU A 162 -2.38 -3.90 1.27
C LEU A 162 -1.55 -2.61 1.23
N ALA A 163 -0.27 -2.75 0.89
CA ALA A 163 0.70 -1.67 0.97
C ALA A 163 1.44 -1.46 -0.36
N PRO A 164 0.86 -0.67 -1.30
CA PRO A 164 1.61 -0.13 -2.44
C PRO A 164 2.84 0.64 -1.98
N THR A 165 4.00 0.38 -2.59
CA THR A 165 5.30 0.91 -2.10
C THR A 165 6.26 1.22 -3.24
N ALA A 166 7.21 2.13 -2.98
CA ALA A 166 8.35 2.48 -3.82
C ALA A 166 9.64 2.59 -2.96
N LEU A 167 10.08 1.45 -2.40
CA LEU A 167 11.24 1.37 -1.51
C LEU A 167 12.53 1.20 -2.30
N VAL A 168 13.48 2.11 -2.12
CA VAL A 168 14.82 1.99 -2.68
C VAL A 168 15.71 1.03 -1.85
N ASP A 169 16.75 0.49 -2.48
CA ASP A 169 17.63 -0.57 -1.94
C ASP A 169 18.32 -0.19 -0.62
N SER A 170 18.67 1.08 -0.44
CA SER A 170 19.29 1.58 0.80
C SER A 170 18.41 1.45 2.05
N TRP A 171 17.12 1.16 1.89
CA TRP A 171 16.14 1.02 2.99
C TRP A 171 15.60 -0.41 3.13
N GLU A 172 16.34 -1.43 2.68
CA GLU A 172 15.95 -2.85 2.76
C GLU A 172 15.42 -3.27 4.14
N VAL A 173 15.90 -2.63 5.22
CA VAL A 173 15.47 -2.89 6.60
C VAL A 173 13.96 -2.72 6.78
N VAL A 174 13.31 -1.82 6.03
CA VAL A 174 11.86 -1.65 6.06
C VAL A 174 11.18 -2.93 5.59
N ALA A 175 11.51 -3.38 4.38
CA ALA A 175 10.92 -4.60 3.83
C ALA A 175 11.24 -5.84 4.68
N THR A 176 12.51 -6.01 5.11
CA THR A 176 12.98 -7.26 5.71
C THR A 176 12.74 -7.39 7.21
N LYS A 177 12.54 -6.28 7.92
CA LYS A 177 12.35 -6.28 9.39
C LYS A 177 11.05 -5.63 9.81
N MET A 178 10.75 -4.42 9.30
CA MET A 178 9.57 -3.70 9.76
C MET A 178 8.28 -4.36 9.27
N ILE A 179 8.20 -4.72 7.98
CA ILE A 179 6.98 -5.31 7.41
C ILE A 179 6.59 -6.62 8.09
N PRO A 180 7.49 -7.61 8.30
CA PRO A 180 7.15 -8.81 9.07
C PRO A 180 6.74 -8.49 10.51
N THR A 181 7.40 -7.53 11.15
CA THR A 181 7.03 -7.11 12.51
C THR A 181 5.62 -6.51 12.56
N ARG A 182 5.25 -5.66 11.58
CA ARG A 182 3.90 -5.06 11.50
C ARG A 182 2.80 -6.11 11.38
N ALA A 183 3.01 -7.15 10.57
CA ALA A 183 2.06 -8.26 10.46
C ALA A 183 1.95 -9.03 11.79
N PHE A 184 3.10 -9.41 12.36
CA PHE A 184 3.17 -10.22 13.58
C PHE A 184 2.57 -9.53 14.81
N GLU A 185 2.98 -8.29 15.10
CA GLU A 185 2.54 -7.55 16.29
C GLU A 185 1.04 -7.17 16.29
N ASN A 186 0.39 -7.31 15.13
CA ASN A 186 -1.04 -7.07 14.96
C ASN A 186 -1.83 -8.36 14.67
N GLY A 187 -1.15 -9.47 14.43
CA GLY A 187 -1.77 -10.76 14.12
C GLY A 187 -2.62 -10.70 12.83
N ILE A 188 -2.14 -10.00 11.79
CA ILE A 188 -2.84 -9.81 10.51
C ILE A 188 -1.93 -10.15 9.32
N TYR A 189 -2.53 -10.35 8.14
CA TYR A 189 -1.76 -10.41 6.90
C TYR A 189 -1.32 -9.02 6.46
N LEU A 190 -0.14 -8.94 5.84
CA LEU A 190 0.35 -7.73 5.18
C LEU A 190 0.92 -8.10 3.82
N ALA A 191 0.38 -7.51 2.74
CA ALA A 191 0.85 -7.66 1.37
C ALA A 191 1.54 -6.36 0.94
N TYR A 192 2.85 -6.43 0.75
CA TYR A 192 3.73 -5.29 0.48
C TYR A 192 4.21 -5.35 -0.96
N ALA A 193 3.78 -4.40 -1.80
CA ALA A 193 4.04 -4.36 -3.24
C ALA A 193 5.05 -3.27 -3.59
N ASN A 194 6.28 -3.65 -3.88
CA ASN A 194 7.34 -2.74 -4.27
C ASN A 194 7.60 -2.76 -5.78
N HIS A 195 8.31 -1.76 -6.27
CA HIS A 195 8.95 -1.79 -7.58
C HIS A 195 10.23 -2.63 -7.55
N GLY A 196 10.61 -3.20 -8.71
CA GLY A 196 11.94 -3.77 -8.96
C GLY A 196 12.70 -2.95 -10.00
N GLY A 197 14.02 -3.14 -10.10
CA GLY A 197 14.86 -2.48 -11.10
C GLY A 197 15.16 -1.02 -10.81
N THR A 198 15.34 -0.20 -11.85
CA THR A 198 15.80 1.19 -11.73
C THR A 198 14.91 2.18 -12.46
N GLU A 199 14.79 3.39 -11.94
CA GLU A 199 14.06 4.50 -12.55
C GLU A 199 14.75 5.82 -12.22
N ASN A 200 15.21 6.53 -13.25
CA ASN A 200 15.81 7.88 -13.13
C ASN A 200 16.80 8.02 -11.95
N GLY A 201 17.71 7.06 -11.80
CA GLY A 201 18.74 7.05 -10.77
C GLY A 201 18.33 6.40 -9.44
N PHE A 202 17.07 6.05 -9.23
CA PHE A 202 16.64 5.22 -8.11
C PHE A 202 16.84 3.74 -8.45
N CYS A 203 17.40 2.99 -7.52
CA CYS A 203 17.45 1.54 -7.55
C CYS A 203 16.46 1.02 -6.50
N TYR A 204 15.41 0.34 -6.94
CA TYR A 204 14.40 -0.21 -6.03
C TYR A 204 14.85 -1.57 -5.49
N TYR A 205 14.57 -1.78 -4.21
CA TYR A 205 14.94 -3.01 -3.52
C TYR A 205 14.26 -4.26 -4.12
N GLY A 206 13.08 -4.12 -4.71
CA GLY A 206 12.23 -5.27 -4.97
C GLY A 206 11.73 -5.86 -3.67
N GLY A 207 11.89 -7.16 -3.48
CA GLY A 207 11.60 -7.84 -2.23
C GLY A 207 10.15 -7.69 -1.75
N SER A 208 9.21 -7.52 -2.70
CA SER A 208 7.77 -7.55 -2.40
C SER A 208 7.42 -8.83 -1.65
N ARG A 209 6.46 -8.77 -0.74
CA ARG A 209 6.18 -9.91 0.14
C ARG A 209 4.75 -9.99 0.62
N ILE A 210 4.33 -11.19 0.93
CA ILE A 210 3.11 -11.46 1.68
C ILE A 210 3.56 -12.03 3.02
N VAL A 211 3.18 -11.36 4.11
CA VAL A 211 3.49 -11.78 5.47
C VAL A 211 2.22 -12.26 6.13
N ALA A 212 2.29 -13.41 6.78
CA ALA A 212 1.19 -14.00 7.52
C ALA A 212 1.15 -13.51 8.98
N PRO A 213 0.02 -13.70 9.71
CA PRO A 213 -0.18 -13.21 11.08
C PRO A 213 0.82 -13.72 12.11
N ASP A 214 1.48 -14.85 11.84
CA ASP A 214 2.50 -15.44 12.70
C ASP A 214 3.93 -14.99 12.37
N GLY A 215 4.08 -14.02 11.45
CA GLY A 215 5.35 -13.47 11.01
C GLY A 215 6.06 -14.30 9.94
N THR A 216 5.51 -15.42 9.51
CA THR A 216 6.05 -16.17 8.37
C THR A 216 5.76 -15.44 7.05
N GLU A 217 6.62 -15.67 6.07
CA GLU A 217 6.55 -15.04 4.75
C GLU A 217 6.26 -16.12 3.68
N PRO A 218 4.97 -16.44 3.43
CA PRO A 218 4.60 -17.49 2.47
C PRO A 218 5.00 -17.18 1.03
N ALA A 219 5.23 -15.92 0.68
CA ALA A 219 5.71 -15.51 -0.63
C ALA A 219 6.59 -14.26 -0.53
N VAL A 220 7.75 -14.30 -1.17
CA VAL A 220 8.71 -13.19 -1.24
C VAL A 220 9.26 -13.13 -2.66
N ALA A 221 9.19 -11.97 -3.30
CA ALA A 221 9.75 -11.72 -4.61
C ALA A 221 11.27 -11.47 -4.56
N GLY A 222 11.95 -11.72 -5.68
CA GLY A 222 13.32 -11.32 -5.89
C GLY A 222 13.47 -9.81 -6.15
N SER A 223 14.49 -9.43 -6.94
CA SER A 223 14.73 -8.01 -7.33
C SER A 223 14.06 -7.62 -8.66
N GLY A 224 13.62 -8.60 -9.46
CA GLY A 224 13.02 -8.40 -10.78
C GLY A 224 11.51 -8.27 -10.75
N GLU A 225 10.90 -8.21 -11.95
CA GLU A 225 9.46 -8.21 -12.11
C GLU A 225 8.88 -9.60 -11.82
N GLU A 226 7.87 -9.66 -10.95
CA GLU A 226 7.32 -10.93 -10.48
C GLU A 226 5.91 -10.76 -9.91
N LEU A 227 5.03 -11.74 -10.13
CA LEU A 227 3.77 -11.89 -9.40
C LEU A 227 3.94 -13.00 -8.37
N ILE A 228 3.89 -12.67 -7.10
CA ILE A 228 3.86 -13.65 -6.01
C ILE A 228 2.44 -13.81 -5.48
N VAL A 229 2.09 -15.03 -5.07
CA VAL A 229 0.75 -15.37 -4.60
C VAL A 229 0.82 -16.20 -3.33
N ALA A 230 -0.07 -15.93 -2.37
CA ALA A 230 -0.25 -16.74 -1.17
C ALA A 230 -1.74 -16.87 -0.80
N GLU A 231 -2.06 -17.90 -0.04
CA GLU A 231 -3.42 -18.10 0.49
C GLU A 231 -3.65 -17.26 1.74
N PHE A 232 -4.76 -16.52 1.75
CA PHE A 232 -5.31 -15.92 2.97
C PHE A 232 -6.15 -16.94 3.71
N ASP A 233 -5.86 -17.12 4.99
CA ASP A 233 -6.62 -17.95 5.90
C ASP A 233 -7.06 -17.15 7.13
N ALA A 234 -8.37 -16.96 7.30
CA ALA A 234 -8.94 -16.24 8.44
C ALA A 234 -8.67 -16.93 9.79
N GLU A 235 -8.53 -18.27 9.79
CA GLU A 235 -8.21 -19.02 10.99
C GLU A 235 -6.80 -18.72 11.49
N ARG A 236 -5.84 -18.47 10.60
CA ARG A 236 -4.49 -18.02 11.00
C ARG A 236 -4.53 -16.67 11.69
N VAL A 237 -5.37 -15.74 11.22
CA VAL A 237 -5.57 -14.42 11.88
C VAL A 237 -6.11 -14.64 13.28
N ARG A 238 -7.21 -15.43 13.42
CA ARG A 238 -7.83 -15.71 14.70
C ARG A 238 -6.86 -16.40 15.65
N ALA A 239 -6.18 -17.44 15.21
CA ALA A 239 -5.23 -18.19 16.02
C ALA A 239 -4.04 -17.35 16.50
N ALA A 240 -3.52 -16.44 15.65
CA ALA A 240 -2.44 -15.53 16.03
C ALA A 240 -2.88 -14.53 17.10
N GLN A 241 -4.06 -13.92 16.95
CA GLN A 241 -4.61 -12.97 17.90
C GLN A 241 -5.07 -13.61 19.21
N GLU A 242 -5.51 -14.87 19.20
CA GLU A 242 -5.80 -15.64 20.42
C GLU A 242 -4.51 -16.03 21.16
N ARG A 243 -3.48 -16.45 20.43
CA ARG A 243 -2.19 -16.87 21.02
C ARG A 243 -1.45 -15.71 21.67
N LEU A 244 -1.45 -14.54 21.04
CA LEU A 244 -0.80 -13.30 21.51
C LEU A 244 -1.79 -12.13 21.34
N PRO A 245 -2.64 -11.87 22.36
CA PRO A 245 -3.73 -10.92 22.25
C PRO A 245 -3.27 -9.46 22.41
N TYR A 246 -2.23 -9.05 21.68
CA TYR A 246 -1.63 -7.72 21.74
C TYR A 246 -2.64 -6.58 21.55
N LEU A 247 -3.61 -6.75 20.62
CA LEU A 247 -4.66 -5.74 20.37
C LEU A 247 -5.56 -5.52 21.60
N LYS A 248 -5.80 -6.57 22.38
CA LYS A 248 -6.58 -6.49 23.61
C LYS A 248 -5.74 -5.96 24.77
N ASP A 249 -4.52 -6.48 24.91
CA ASP A 249 -3.68 -6.21 26.09
C ASP A 249 -3.15 -4.76 26.10
N VAL A 250 -2.90 -4.16 24.92
CA VAL A 250 -2.47 -2.77 24.80
C VAL A 250 -3.43 -1.78 25.45
N SER A 251 -4.73 -2.08 25.44
CA SER A 251 -5.76 -1.22 26.06
C SER A 251 -5.66 -1.16 27.59
N GLY A 252 -5.01 -2.14 28.22
CA GLY A 252 -4.74 -2.19 29.66
C GLY A 252 -3.42 -1.58 30.09
N LEU A 253 -2.57 -1.15 29.13
CA LEU A 253 -1.28 -0.55 29.43
C LEU A 253 -1.42 0.94 29.72
N GLU A 254 -0.84 1.39 30.84
CA GLU A 254 -0.64 2.82 31.08
C GLU A 254 0.51 3.32 30.18
N LEU A 255 0.18 3.78 28.99
CA LEU A 255 1.14 4.42 28.10
C LEU A 255 1.45 5.82 28.63
N SER A 256 2.60 6.00 29.26
CA SER A 256 2.99 7.26 29.88
C SER A 256 2.87 8.44 28.91
N ALA A 257 2.17 9.46 29.38
CA ALA A 257 2.06 10.81 28.86
C ALA A 257 1.58 10.91 27.39
N SER A 258 0.25 11.03 27.22
CA SER A 258 -0.25 11.88 26.14
C SER A 258 0.69 13.10 26.04
N ARG A 259 1.38 13.26 24.91
CA ARG A 259 1.94 14.55 24.52
C ARG A 259 0.74 15.50 24.35
N LYS A 260 0.31 16.12 25.45
CA LYS A 260 -0.43 17.36 25.36
C LYS A 260 0.49 18.28 24.58
N HIS A 261 0.15 18.60 23.37
CA HIS A 261 0.66 19.79 22.73
C HIS A 261 0.19 20.95 23.60
N GLU A 262 0.98 21.29 24.62
CA GLU A 262 0.96 22.64 25.14
C GLU A 262 1.35 23.51 23.96
N ALA A 263 0.35 24.17 23.37
CA ALA A 263 0.57 25.28 22.49
C ALA A 263 1.45 26.25 23.28
N ALA A 264 2.75 26.25 22.96
CA ALA A 264 3.68 27.21 23.52
C ALA A 264 3.14 28.58 23.18
N ASN A 265 2.66 29.29 24.20
CA ASN A 265 2.40 30.72 24.16
C ASN A 265 3.75 31.39 23.81
N VAL A 266 4.04 31.51 22.53
CA VAL A 266 5.10 32.36 22.04
C VAL A 266 4.70 33.81 22.37
N ARG A 267 5.12 34.29 23.53
CA ARG A 267 5.10 35.73 23.83
C ARG A 267 5.91 36.40 22.73
N LYS A 268 5.22 37.19 21.91
CA LYS A 268 5.88 38.11 20.97
C LYS A 268 6.85 39.00 21.80
N PRO A 269 8.11 39.11 21.41
CA PRO A 269 8.96 40.14 22.00
C PRO A 269 8.37 41.50 21.60
N VAL A 270 8.14 42.33 22.62
CA VAL A 270 7.91 43.76 22.47
C VAL A 270 9.28 44.38 22.22
N PHE A 271 9.51 44.84 20.99
CA PHE A 271 10.35 46.01 20.67
C PHE A 271 9.95 46.50 19.26
#